data_29bd7224f03e16de9b45ebd2efcf31d4
#
_entry.id   29bd7224f03e16de9b45ebd2efcf31d4
#
_cell.length_a   1.000
_cell.length_b   1.000
_cell.length_c   1.000
_cell.angle_alpha   90.00
_cell.angle_beta   90.00
_cell.angle_gamma   90.00
#
_symmetry.space_group_name_H-M   'P 1'
#
loop_
_entity.id
_entity.type
_entity.pdbx_description
1 polymer ?
#
loop_
_entity_poly.entity_id
_entity_poly.type
_entity_poly.pdbx_seq_one_letter_code
_entity_poly.pdbx_strand_id
1 'polypeptide(L)'
;MKQLLLLAAMFLSAHTLAADDAAAKCDVARDQAKRHYGSLRHYFDALNDCLSRNNDEASQCKMALNEQQTALGDFIFAQRVASDVCGQAGKDPALR
;
A
#
# COMPACT_ATOMS: atom_id res chain seq x y z
N MET A 1 1.81 -45.22 12.61
CA MET A 1 3.03 -44.52 12.17
C MET A 1 2.85 -43.68 10.94
N LYS A 2 2.16 -44.16 9.89
CA LYS A 2 1.92 -43.34 8.68
C LYS A 2 1.03 -42.10 8.93
N GLN A 3 0.10 -42.15 9.90
CA GLN A 3 -0.76 -41.04 10.25
C GLN A 3 -0.04 -39.91 10.98
N LEU A 4 0.97 -40.25 11.78
CA LEU A 4 1.79 -39.28 12.50
C LEU A 4 2.71 -38.48 11.56
N LEU A 5 3.23 -39.13 10.51
CA LEU A 5 4.04 -38.49 9.50
C LEU A 5 3.24 -37.51 8.61
N LEU A 6 1.98 -37.84 8.32
CA LEU A 6 1.05 -36.99 7.58
C LEU A 6 0.67 -35.74 8.38
N LEU A 7 0.47 -35.87 9.70
CA LEU A 7 0.18 -34.74 10.58
C LEU A 7 1.37 -33.76 10.67
N ALA A 8 2.59 -34.30 10.76
CA ALA A 8 3.81 -33.47 10.78
C ALA A 8 4.02 -32.71 9.48
N ALA A 9 3.73 -33.32 8.33
CA ALA A 9 3.82 -32.68 7.04
C ALA A 9 2.78 -31.57 6.87
N MET A 10 1.56 -31.74 7.38
CA MET A 10 0.53 -30.70 7.38
C MET A 10 0.92 -29.49 8.26
N PHE A 11 1.58 -29.74 9.39
CA PHE A 11 2.04 -28.69 10.28
C PHE A 11 3.12 -27.82 9.62
N LEU A 12 4.06 -28.43 8.92
CA LEU A 12 5.11 -27.72 8.19
C LEU A 12 4.53 -26.88 7.02
N SER A 13 3.52 -27.42 6.33
CA SER A 13 2.83 -26.69 5.26
C SER A 13 2.09 -25.46 5.77
N ALA A 14 1.46 -25.53 6.95
CA ALA A 14 0.76 -24.41 7.55
C ALA A 14 1.73 -23.27 7.92
N HIS A 15 2.92 -23.58 8.42
CA HIS A 15 3.95 -22.57 8.72
C HIS A 15 4.47 -21.87 7.47
N THR A 16 4.71 -22.61 6.42
CA THR A 16 5.18 -22.05 5.14
C THR A 16 4.12 -21.13 4.52
N LEU A 17 2.85 -21.53 4.57
CA LEU A 17 1.74 -20.70 4.07
C LEU A 17 1.57 -19.41 4.85
N ALA A 18 1.78 -19.42 6.17
CA ALA A 18 1.68 -18.21 6.99
C ALA A 18 2.79 -17.21 6.67
N ALA A 19 4.03 -17.65 6.43
CA ALA A 19 5.15 -16.80 6.05
C ALA A 19 4.95 -16.22 4.64
N ASP A 20 4.51 -17.04 3.69
CA ASP A 20 4.20 -16.61 2.33
C ASP A 20 3.04 -15.62 2.30
N ASP A 21 2.02 -15.81 3.15
CA ASP A 21 0.89 -14.90 3.27
C ASP A 21 1.32 -13.52 3.79
N ALA A 22 2.21 -13.47 4.78
CA ALA A 22 2.74 -12.21 5.30
C ALA A 22 3.55 -11.45 4.24
N ALA A 23 4.40 -12.14 3.48
CA ALA A 23 5.16 -11.55 2.38
C ALA A 23 4.25 -11.07 1.26
N ALA A 24 3.23 -11.86 0.91
CA ALA A 24 2.25 -11.49 -0.11
C ALA A 24 1.45 -10.25 0.29
N LYS A 25 1.05 -10.15 1.55
CA LYS A 25 0.34 -8.97 2.08
C LYS A 25 1.22 -7.72 2.02
N CYS A 26 2.52 -7.85 2.32
CA CYS A 26 3.46 -6.75 2.20
C CYS A 26 3.56 -6.27 0.75
N ASP A 27 3.69 -7.19 -0.21
CA ASP A 27 3.77 -6.86 -1.63
C ASP A 27 2.51 -6.16 -2.12
N VAL A 28 1.33 -6.63 -1.73
CA VAL A 28 0.04 -6.00 -2.07
C VAL A 28 -0.04 -4.60 -1.48
N ALA A 29 0.35 -4.42 -0.21
CA ALA A 29 0.31 -3.12 0.45
C ALA A 29 1.26 -2.13 -0.23
N ARG A 30 2.46 -2.56 -0.62
CA ARG A 30 3.41 -1.73 -1.37
C ARG A 30 2.86 -1.34 -2.74
N ASP A 31 2.24 -2.28 -3.43
CA ASP A 31 1.65 -2.03 -4.75
C ASP A 31 0.52 -1.00 -4.66
N GLN A 32 -0.33 -1.11 -3.64
CA GLN A 32 -1.39 -0.13 -3.39
C GLN A 32 -0.81 1.25 -3.08
N ALA A 33 0.25 1.34 -2.30
CA ALA A 33 0.91 2.61 -2.01
C ALA A 33 1.45 3.25 -3.30
N LYS A 34 2.02 2.45 -4.21
CA LYS A 34 2.49 2.94 -5.52
C LYS A 34 1.34 3.46 -6.38
N ARG A 35 0.19 2.79 -6.36
CA ARG A 35 -1.01 3.22 -7.10
C ARG A 35 -1.54 4.55 -6.57
N HIS A 36 -1.60 4.70 -5.25
CA HIS A 36 -2.01 5.95 -4.63
C HIS A 36 -1.00 7.08 -4.89
N TYR A 37 0.28 6.77 -4.96
CA TYR A 37 1.30 7.73 -5.36
C TYR A 37 1.07 8.21 -6.80
N GLY A 38 0.76 7.30 -7.72
CA GLY A 38 0.42 7.65 -9.11
C GLY A 38 -0.80 8.54 -9.20
N SER A 39 -1.85 8.25 -8.41
CA SER A 39 -3.05 9.07 -8.33
C SER A 39 -2.75 10.45 -7.77
N LEU A 40 -1.96 10.52 -6.69
CA LEU A 40 -1.55 11.79 -6.09
C LEU A 40 -0.82 12.67 -7.11
N ARG A 41 0.10 12.08 -7.86
CA ARG A 41 0.85 12.79 -8.88
C ARG A 41 -0.05 13.31 -9.99
N HIS A 42 -1.03 12.50 -10.40
CA HIS A 42 -2.01 12.88 -11.41
C HIS A 42 -2.83 14.10 -10.96
N TYR A 43 -3.35 14.09 -9.74
CA TYR A 43 -4.13 15.19 -9.20
C TYR A 43 -3.28 16.42 -8.91
N PHE A 44 -2.02 16.25 -8.57
CA PHE A 44 -1.08 17.35 -8.41
C PHE A 44 -0.83 18.06 -9.75
N ASP A 45 -0.63 17.29 -10.81
CA ASP A 45 -0.46 17.83 -12.15
C ASP A 45 -1.74 18.56 -12.63
N ALA A 46 -2.90 17.99 -12.33
CA ALA A 46 -4.19 18.62 -12.66
C ALA A 46 -4.39 19.93 -11.91
N LEU A 47 -3.99 20.02 -10.65
CA LEU A 47 -4.04 21.25 -9.87
C LEU A 47 -3.11 22.32 -10.46
N ASN A 48 -1.88 21.95 -10.78
CA ASN A 48 -0.92 22.85 -11.41
C ASN A 48 -1.44 23.38 -12.74
N ASP A 49 -2.03 22.54 -13.55
CA ASP A 49 -2.62 22.90 -14.83
C ASP A 49 -3.79 23.88 -14.64
N CYS A 50 -4.67 23.61 -13.65
CA CYS A 50 -5.77 24.51 -13.32
C CYS A 50 -5.27 25.87 -12.89
N LEU A 51 -4.29 25.93 -11.98
CA LEU A 51 -3.70 27.17 -11.50
C LEU A 51 -3.07 27.96 -12.65
N SER A 52 -2.35 27.28 -13.53
CA SER A 52 -1.70 27.88 -14.69
C SER A 52 -2.71 28.56 -15.63
N ARG A 53 -3.87 27.92 -15.84
CA ARG A 53 -4.93 28.45 -16.70
C ARG A 53 -5.71 29.60 -16.05
N ASN A 54 -5.69 29.72 -14.75
CA ASN A 54 -6.47 30.68 -13.98
C ASN A 54 -5.61 31.73 -13.29
N ASN A 55 -4.41 31.99 -13.80
CA ASN A 55 -3.50 33.01 -13.29
C ASN A 55 -3.17 32.81 -11.79
N ASP A 56 -2.98 31.59 -11.40
CA ASP A 56 -2.66 31.18 -10.00
C ASP A 56 -3.76 31.52 -8.98
N GLU A 57 -5.00 31.73 -9.44
CA GLU A 57 -6.12 31.95 -8.53
C GLU A 57 -6.66 30.62 -7.97
N ALA A 58 -6.29 30.30 -6.74
CA ALA A 58 -6.70 29.09 -6.05
C ALA A 58 -8.22 28.95 -5.91
N SER A 59 -8.94 30.08 -5.85
CA SER A 59 -10.40 30.08 -5.75
C SER A 59 -11.09 29.44 -6.97
N GLN A 60 -10.44 29.48 -8.13
CA GLN A 60 -10.94 28.86 -9.36
C GLN A 60 -10.61 27.37 -9.45
N CYS A 61 -9.75 26.87 -8.58
CA CYS A 61 -9.26 25.48 -8.59
C CYS A 61 -9.62 24.70 -7.33
N LYS A 62 -10.70 25.06 -6.67
CA LYS A 62 -11.12 24.42 -5.40
C LYS A 62 -11.36 22.91 -5.55
N MET A 63 -11.99 22.49 -6.65
CA MET A 63 -12.24 21.07 -6.89
C MET A 63 -10.93 20.31 -7.11
N ALA A 64 -10.02 20.85 -7.91
CA ALA A 64 -8.72 20.26 -8.16
C ALA A 64 -7.88 20.17 -6.88
N LEU A 65 -7.93 21.21 -6.05
CA LEU A 65 -7.26 21.24 -4.76
C LEU A 65 -7.83 20.18 -3.82
N ASN A 66 -9.14 20.06 -3.75
CA ASN A 66 -9.81 19.08 -2.90
C ASN A 66 -9.49 17.65 -3.32
N GLU A 67 -9.47 17.36 -4.60
CA GLU A 67 -9.07 16.05 -5.14
C GLU A 67 -7.63 15.73 -4.81
N GLN A 68 -6.72 16.70 -4.94
CA GLN A 68 -5.32 16.53 -4.59
C GLN A 68 -5.13 16.26 -3.10
N GLN A 69 -5.84 16.96 -2.23
CA GLN A 69 -5.78 16.73 -0.78
C GLN A 69 -6.32 15.37 -0.40
N THR A 70 -7.40 14.91 -1.03
CA THR A 70 -7.95 13.57 -0.81
C THR A 70 -6.94 12.50 -1.25
N ALA A 71 -6.34 12.66 -2.42
CA ALA A 71 -5.33 11.73 -2.92
C ALA A 71 -4.10 11.69 -2.02
N LEU A 72 -3.69 12.82 -1.45
CA LEU A 72 -2.60 12.88 -0.48
C LEU A 72 -2.92 12.09 0.78
N GLY A 73 -4.13 12.25 1.32
CA GLY A 73 -4.59 11.50 2.49
C GLY A 73 -4.61 10.00 2.24
N ASP A 74 -5.10 9.59 1.09
CA ASP A 74 -5.16 8.18 0.69
C ASP A 74 -3.74 7.59 0.54
N PHE A 75 -2.82 8.35 -0.01
CA PHE A 75 -1.43 7.92 -0.15
C PHE A 75 -0.75 7.77 1.22
N ILE A 76 -0.93 8.73 2.11
CA ILE A 76 -0.37 8.68 3.47
C ILE A 76 -0.91 7.45 4.21
N PHE A 77 -2.21 7.19 4.11
CA PHE A 77 -2.83 6.02 4.73
C PHE A 77 -2.26 4.73 4.15
N ALA A 78 -2.15 4.63 2.82
CA ALA A 78 -1.60 3.44 2.16
C ALA A 78 -0.14 3.20 2.56
N GLN A 79 0.65 4.26 2.73
CA GLN A 79 2.04 4.15 3.22
C GLN A 79 2.10 3.63 4.65
N ARG A 80 1.23 4.08 5.52
CA ARG A 80 1.17 3.59 6.91
C ARG A 80 0.81 2.12 6.96
N VAL A 81 -0.17 1.70 6.16
CA VAL A 81 -0.55 0.29 6.06
C VAL A 81 0.63 -0.55 5.56
N ALA A 82 1.32 -0.09 4.51
CA ALA A 82 2.48 -0.80 3.98
C ALA A 82 3.61 -0.89 5.01
N SER A 83 3.87 0.19 5.75
CA SER A 83 4.88 0.20 6.80
C SER A 83 4.55 -0.81 7.91
N ASP A 84 3.29 -0.85 8.35
CA ASP A 84 2.84 -1.77 9.40
C ASP A 84 2.89 -3.23 8.93
N VAL A 85 2.34 -3.51 7.76
CA VAL A 85 2.28 -4.86 7.21
C VAL A 85 3.69 -5.39 6.91
N CYS A 86 4.53 -4.58 6.28
CA CYS A 86 5.90 -4.98 5.94
C CYS A 86 6.79 -5.03 7.18
N GLY A 87 6.54 -4.18 8.18
CA GLY A 87 7.23 -4.20 9.46
C GLY A 87 6.96 -5.49 10.22
N GLN A 88 5.72 -5.97 10.21
CA GLN A 88 5.36 -7.26 10.80
C GLN A 88 6.03 -8.43 10.07
N ALA A 89 6.04 -8.40 8.75
CA ALA A 89 6.71 -9.40 7.94
C ALA A 89 8.22 -9.45 8.23
N GLY A 90 8.85 -8.28 8.40
CA GLY A 90 10.28 -8.18 8.74
C GLY A 90 10.63 -8.68 10.14
N LYS A 91 9.65 -8.77 11.05
CA LYS A 91 9.84 -9.31 12.39
C LYS A 91 9.71 -10.82 12.46
N ASP A 92 9.22 -11.46 11.41
CA ASP A 92 9.12 -12.91 11.33
C ASP A 92 10.50 -13.51 11.07
N PRO A 93 11.04 -14.37 11.98
CA PRO A 93 12.35 -14.98 11.78
C PRO A 93 12.45 -15.85 10.52
N ALA A 94 11.32 -16.35 10.02
CA ALA A 94 11.28 -17.19 8.82
C ALA A 94 11.52 -16.36 7.54
N LEU A 95 11.35 -15.04 7.59
CA LEU A 95 11.50 -14.13 6.45
C LEU A 95 12.85 -13.37 6.46
N ARG A 96 13.66 -13.64 7.46
CA ARG A 96 15.03 -13.10 7.54
C ARG A 96 16.01 -14.08 6.86
#